data_25eab36bf00e68656ab45de253ec9e6e
#
_entry.id   25eab36bf00e68656ab45de253ec9e6e
#
_cell.length_a   1.000
_cell.length_b   1.000
_cell.length_c   1.000
_cell.angle_alpha   90.00
_cell.angle_beta   90.00
_cell.angle_gamma   90.00
#
_symmetry.space_group_name_H-M   'P 1'
#
loop_
_entity.id
_entity.type
_entity.pdbx_description
1 polymer ?
#
loop_
_entity_poly.entity_id
_entity_poly.type
_entity_poly.pdbx_seq_one_letter_code
_entity_poly.pdbx_strand_id
1 'polypeptide(L)'
;MEVRQGANARDVKGYDTERLRNDFLIQNLFPADDFKLVYSQIDRIIVGGCMPVNKELTLEAGSELKAAYFLERREMGIFNVGGNGSVIVDGTEYKFKYRDGLYIGMGSKEIKFKSEDSSKPAKFYFNSTPAHKTYPTVFIDPEKDIKDEFKLQLGSVEGCNKRLNRKYILPGQVETCQLEMGITTLEPGSVWNTMPCSLAISPISFNGSTVPISLFAAIMEMRIVSGLMAAFNSSRLIIPFSSTPR
;
A
#
# COMPACT_ATOMS: atom_id res chain seq x y z
N MET A 1 -8.45 5.37 14.69
CA MET A 1 -7.99 4.26 13.77
C MET A 1 -9.15 3.29 13.59
N GLU A 2 -9.39 2.79 12.37
CA GLU A 2 -10.39 1.73 12.12
C GLU A 2 -9.75 0.36 12.38
N VAL A 3 -10.43 -0.51 13.14
CA VAL A 3 -9.93 -1.86 13.43
C VAL A 3 -10.76 -2.88 12.67
N ARG A 4 -10.10 -3.73 11.87
CA ARG A 4 -10.74 -4.82 11.12
C ARG A 4 -10.33 -6.18 11.66
N GLN A 5 -11.34 -7.01 11.91
CA GLN A 5 -11.16 -8.41 12.31
C GLN A 5 -10.74 -9.26 11.09
N GLY A 6 -10.06 -10.37 11.35
CA GLY A 6 -9.80 -11.35 10.30
C GLY A 6 -11.07 -12.05 9.88
N ALA A 7 -11.38 -12.03 8.59
CA ALA A 7 -12.49 -12.80 8.05
C ALA A 7 -12.14 -14.29 7.93
N ASN A 8 -13.07 -15.18 8.28
CA ASN A 8 -12.87 -16.61 8.08
C ASN A 8 -13.00 -16.97 6.59
N ALA A 9 -12.02 -17.70 6.04
CA ALA A 9 -12.00 -18.06 4.63
C ALA A 9 -13.22 -18.91 4.18
N ARG A 10 -13.87 -19.64 5.09
CA ARG A 10 -15.10 -20.40 4.79
C ARG A 10 -16.29 -19.48 4.64
N ASP A 11 -16.39 -18.46 5.50
CA ASP A 11 -17.51 -17.52 5.52
C ASP A 11 -17.46 -16.57 4.33
N VAL A 12 -16.26 -16.16 3.91
CA VAL A 12 -16.03 -15.28 2.75
C VAL A 12 -16.66 -15.80 1.45
N LYS A 13 -16.78 -17.12 1.31
CA LYS A 13 -17.43 -17.74 0.14
C LYS A 13 -18.91 -17.38 -0.01
N GLY A 14 -19.57 -17.01 1.10
CA GLY A 14 -20.96 -16.59 1.13
C GLY A 14 -21.15 -15.07 1.17
N TYR A 15 -20.09 -14.29 1.08
CA TYR A 15 -20.19 -12.83 1.16
C TYR A 15 -20.78 -12.25 -0.14
N ASP A 16 -21.68 -11.32 0.03
CA ASP A 16 -22.12 -10.44 -1.06
C ASP A 16 -21.09 -9.34 -1.34
N THR A 17 -21.35 -8.54 -2.37
CA THR A 17 -20.47 -7.45 -2.78
C THR A 17 -20.32 -6.39 -1.69
N GLU A 18 -21.38 -6.08 -0.95
CA GLU A 18 -21.34 -5.08 0.11
C GLU A 18 -20.40 -5.52 1.25
N ARG A 19 -20.56 -6.76 1.70
CA ARG A 19 -19.73 -7.32 2.76
C ARG A 19 -18.26 -7.45 2.34
N LEU A 20 -18.00 -7.89 1.08
CA LEU A 20 -16.63 -7.93 0.53
C LEU A 20 -15.99 -6.54 0.54
N ARG A 21 -16.74 -5.50 0.18
CA ARG A 21 -16.23 -4.12 0.20
C ARG A 21 -15.96 -3.64 1.64
N ASN A 22 -16.84 -3.93 2.56
CA ASN A 22 -16.70 -3.49 3.95
C ASN A 22 -15.52 -4.18 4.65
N ASP A 23 -15.32 -5.47 4.41
CA ASP A 23 -14.29 -6.25 5.09
C ASP A 23 -12.91 -6.08 4.45
N PHE A 24 -12.83 -5.93 3.10
CA PHE A 24 -11.56 -5.99 2.38
C PHE A 24 -11.16 -4.70 1.65
N LEU A 25 -12.07 -3.77 1.36
CA LEU A 25 -11.75 -2.55 0.64
C LEU A 25 -11.56 -1.37 1.59
N ILE A 26 -10.43 -0.67 1.47
CA ILE A 26 -10.21 0.61 2.13
C ILE A 26 -10.55 1.71 1.13
N GLN A 27 -11.64 2.42 1.38
CA GLN A 27 -12.07 3.56 0.58
C GLN A 27 -11.52 4.86 1.15
N ASN A 28 -11.40 5.90 0.31
CA ASN A 28 -10.97 7.24 0.70
C ASN A 28 -9.64 7.23 1.48
N LEU A 29 -8.65 6.54 0.94
CA LEU A 29 -7.36 6.36 1.60
C LEU A 29 -6.59 7.67 1.81
N PHE A 30 -6.85 8.70 1.00
CA PHE A 30 -6.16 9.99 1.06
C PHE A 30 -7.13 11.12 1.42
N PRO A 31 -7.63 11.19 2.67
CA PRO A 31 -8.43 12.33 3.11
C PRO A 31 -7.56 13.59 3.15
N ALA A 32 -8.15 14.74 2.77
CA ALA A 32 -7.46 16.01 2.85
C ALA A 32 -7.25 16.42 4.31
N ASP A 33 -6.01 16.80 4.63
CA ASP A 33 -5.60 17.27 5.95
C ASP A 33 -5.91 16.34 7.13
N ASP A 34 -5.97 15.02 6.84
CA ASP A 34 -6.25 13.97 7.83
C ASP A 34 -5.60 12.64 7.44
N PHE A 35 -5.65 11.66 8.35
CA PHE A 35 -5.20 10.30 8.15
C PHE A 35 -6.37 9.32 7.99
N LYS A 36 -6.29 8.42 7.03
CA LYS A 36 -7.04 7.17 7.05
C LYS A 36 -6.12 6.06 7.53
N LEU A 37 -6.44 5.45 8.67
CA LEU A 37 -5.67 4.35 9.27
C LEU A 37 -6.57 3.15 9.48
N VAL A 38 -6.18 2.00 8.95
CA VAL A 38 -6.88 0.72 9.13
C VAL A 38 -5.92 -0.29 9.71
N TYR A 39 -6.21 -0.71 10.95
CA TYR A 39 -5.51 -1.79 11.63
C TYR A 39 -6.19 -3.12 11.30
N SER A 40 -5.50 -3.99 10.62
CA SER A 40 -5.96 -5.37 10.42
C SER A 40 -5.43 -6.27 11.53
N GLN A 41 -6.28 -7.10 12.10
CA GLN A 41 -5.85 -8.13 13.06
C GLN A 41 -5.13 -9.30 12.39
N ILE A 42 -5.19 -9.41 11.06
CA ILE A 42 -4.32 -10.32 10.30
C ILE A 42 -2.93 -9.71 10.28
N ASP A 43 -1.96 -10.41 10.84
CA ASP A 43 -0.56 -10.00 10.99
C ASP A 43 -0.35 -8.64 11.67
N ARG A 44 -1.39 -8.06 12.24
CA ARG A 44 -1.36 -6.76 12.92
C ARG A 44 -0.79 -5.65 12.03
N ILE A 45 -1.04 -5.73 10.72
CA ILE A 45 -0.63 -4.69 9.79
C ILE A 45 -1.53 -3.45 9.91
N ILE A 46 -0.94 -2.29 9.79
CA ILE A 46 -1.67 -1.04 9.61
C ILE A 46 -1.44 -0.58 8.18
N VAL A 47 -2.54 -0.32 7.50
CA VAL A 47 -2.55 0.34 6.21
C VAL A 47 -3.01 1.76 6.43
N GLY A 48 -2.23 2.72 5.92
CA GLY A 48 -2.55 4.12 6.09
C GLY A 48 -2.31 4.96 4.85
N GLY A 49 -2.98 6.10 4.85
CA GLY A 49 -2.75 7.13 3.86
C GLY A 49 -3.15 8.50 4.39
N CYS A 50 -2.54 9.54 3.83
CA CYS A 50 -2.85 10.92 4.11
C CYS A 50 -2.55 11.80 2.90
N MET A 51 -3.19 12.97 2.89
CA MET A 51 -2.99 14.02 1.89
C MET A 51 -2.93 15.37 2.61
N PRO A 52 -1.76 15.81 3.08
CA PRO A 52 -1.60 17.14 3.66
C PRO A 52 -1.80 18.18 2.55
N VAL A 53 -2.80 19.06 2.68
CA VAL A 53 -3.12 20.10 1.71
C VAL A 53 -2.78 21.48 2.26
N ASN A 54 -3.36 21.80 3.43
CA ASN A 54 -3.26 23.13 4.05
C ASN A 54 -2.38 23.14 5.30
N LYS A 55 -2.09 22.00 5.87
CA LYS A 55 -1.32 21.86 7.12
C LYS A 55 -0.39 20.66 7.10
N GLU A 56 0.63 20.74 7.92
CA GLU A 56 1.46 19.57 8.28
C GLU A 56 0.65 18.61 9.14
N LEU A 57 0.82 17.31 8.91
CA LEU A 57 0.14 16.25 9.65
C LEU A 57 1.14 15.46 10.48
N THR A 58 0.88 15.33 11.77
CA THR A 58 1.69 14.50 12.68
C THR A 58 1.00 13.17 12.91
N LEU A 59 1.74 12.07 12.76
CA LEU A 59 1.22 10.71 12.94
C LEU A 59 1.26 10.33 14.42
N GLU A 60 0.09 10.09 14.99
CA GLU A 60 -0.07 9.68 16.38
C GLU A 60 -0.39 8.19 16.51
N ALA A 61 -0.02 7.58 17.63
CA ALA A 61 -0.26 6.15 17.88
C ALA A 61 -1.74 5.78 17.92
N GLY A 62 -2.58 6.68 18.41
CA GLY A 62 -3.96 6.37 18.73
C GLY A 62 -4.08 5.45 19.96
N SER A 63 -5.30 5.31 20.47
CA SER A 63 -5.60 4.50 21.66
C SER A 63 -5.47 2.99 21.41
N GLU A 64 -5.63 2.56 20.17
CA GLU A 64 -5.65 1.15 19.77
C GLU A 64 -4.28 0.49 19.89
N LEU A 65 -3.20 1.23 19.68
CA LEU A 65 -1.84 0.70 19.76
C LEU A 65 -1.33 0.60 21.20
N LYS A 66 -1.92 1.35 22.14
CA LYS A 66 -1.46 1.42 23.53
C LYS A 66 0.06 1.64 23.62
N ALA A 67 0.55 2.57 22.81
CA ALA A 67 1.95 2.94 22.65
C ALA A 67 2.11 4.44 22.84
N ALA A 68 3.28 4.88 23.32
CA ALA A 68 3.57 6.30 23.52
C ALA A 68 3.71 7.07 22.19
N TYR A 69 4.15 6.39 21.14
CA TYR A 69 4.26 6.92 19.78
C TYR A 69 4.09 5.78 18.76
N PHE A 70 3.81 6.13 17.50
CA PHE A 70 3.33 5.18 16.48
C PHE A 70 4.32 4.03 16.22
N LEU A 71 5.63 4.30 16.12
CA LEU A 71 6.67 3.30 15.85
C LEU A 71 7.40 2.80 17.09
N GLU A 72 6.79 2.87 18.29
CA GLU A 72 7.40 2.33 19.52
C GLU A 72 7.75 0.84 19.40
N ARG A 73 6.90 0.06 18.72
CA ARG A 73 7.04 -1.39 18.51
C ARG A 73 6.75 -1.82 17.08
N ARG A 74 6.94 -0.91 16.12
CA ARG A 74 6.57 -1.11 14.72
C ARG A 74 7.61 -0.49 13.79
N GLU A 75 7.68 -1.00 12.59
CA GLU A 75 8.39 -0.40 11.45
C GLU A 75 7.37 0.08 10.41
N MET A 76 7.80 0.91 9.47
CA MET A 76 6.92 1.53 8.49
C MET A 76 7.61 1.75 7.15
N GLY A 77 6.89 1.48 6.06
CA GLY A 77 7.29 1.87 4.72
C GLY A 77 6.29 2.87 4.14
N ILE A 78 6.79 3.88 3.46
CA ILE A 78 6.00 4.99 2.88
C ILE A 78 6.30 5.09 1.39
N PHE A 79 5.26 5.35 0.58
CA PHE A 79 5.37 5.78 -0.81
C PHE A 79 4.63 7.09 -1.03
N ASN A 80 5.21 7.98 -1.83
CA ASN A 80 4.49 9.14 -2.33
C ASN A 80 3.87 8.84 -3.70
N VAL A 81 2.56 9.03 -3.80
CA VAL A 81 1.77 8.77 -5.01
C VAL A 81 1.02 10.00 -5.50
N GLY A 82 1.38 11.15 -4.99
CA GLY A 82 0.83 12.46 -5.33
C GLY A 82 1.87 13.43 -5.90
N GLY A 83 1.66 14.71 -5.63
CA GLY A 83 2.63 15.77 -5.90
C GLY A 83 3.84 15.68 -4.99
N ASN A 84 4.76 16.63 -5.09
CA ASN A 84 5.93 16.67 -4.22
C ASN A 84 5.55 16.98 -2.78
N GLY A 85 6.33 16.45 -1.86
CA GLY A 85 6.15 16.71 -0.43
C GLY A 85 7.35 16.27 0.37
N SER A 86 7.22 16.25 1.68
CA SER A 86 8.26 15.78 2.57
C SER A 86 7.69 14.96 3.73
N VAL A 87 8.50 14.06 4.24
CA VAL A 87 8.30 13.35 5.51
C VAL A 87 9.43 13.74 6.44
N ILE A 88 9.07 14.17 7.64
CA ILE A 88 10.04 14.56 8.67
C ILE A 88 10.00 13.46 9.73
N VAL A 89 11.16 12.86 9.99
CA VAL A 89 11.33 11.79 10.98
C VAL A 89 12.33 12.24 12.03
N ASP A 90 11.88 12.42 13.26
CA ASP A 90 12.70 12.87 14.39
C ASP A 90 13.55 14.12 14.04
N GLY A 91 12.95 15.08 13.33
CA GLY A 91 13.58 16.33 12.89
C GLY A 91 14.37 16.25 11.58
N THR A 92 14.59 15.07 11.02
CA THR A 92 15.25 14.91 9.71
C THR A 92 14.22 14.93 8.59
N GLU A 93 14.35 15.86 7.65
CA GLU A 93 13.45 16.00 6.50
C GLU A 93 13.90 15.16 5.31
N TYR A 94 12.99 14.35 4.77
CA TYR A 94 13.13 13.58 3.55
C TYR A 94 12.19 14.14 2.48
N LYS A 95 12.74 14.69 1.39
CA LYS A 95 11.96 15.27 0.28
C LYS A 95 11.57 14.18 -0.70
N PHE A 96 10.29 14.11 -1.01
CA PHE A 96 9.69 13.11 -1.88
C PHE A 96 9.21 13.69 -3.20
N LYS A 97 9.59 13.03 -4.27
CA LYS A 97 8.92 13.10 -5.56
C LYS A 97 7.92 11.97 -5.72
N TYR A 98 7.23 11.97 -6.84
CA TYR A 98 6.31 10.88 -7.19
C TYR A 98 7.06 9.53 -7.26
N ARG A 99 6.55 8.53 -6.57
CA ARG A 99 7.08 7.17 -6.40
C ARG A 99 8.32 7.04 -5.51
N ASP A 100 8.82 8.07 -4.90
CA ASP A 100 9.85 7.90 -3.89
C ASP A 100 9.33 7.10 -2.69
N GLY A 101 10.23 6.36 -2.07
CA GLY A 101 9.95 5.52 -0.91
C GLY A 101 10.79 5.89 0.31
N LEU A 102 10.31 5.53 1.49
CA LEU A 102 11.04 5.67 2.74
C LEU A 102 10.72 4.47 3.62
N TYR A 103 11.74 3.83 4.14
CA TYR A 103 11.65 2.90 5.25
C TYR A 103 12.01 3.61 6.54
N ILE A 104 11.21 3.42 7.59
CA ILE A 104 11.43 3.95 8.93
C ILE A 104 11.45 2.78 9.91
N GLY A 105 12.57 2.63 10.61
CA GLY A 105 12.73 1.58 11.60
C GLY A 105 11.98 1.86 12.90
N MET A 106 11.82 0.81 13.69
CA MET A 106 11.25 0.89 15.03
C MET A 106 12.03 1.85 15.93
N GLY A 107 11.31 2.63 16.73
CA GLY A 107 11.88 3.55 17.73
C GLY A 107 11.82 5.03 17.32
N SER A 108 11.53 5.36 16.05
CA SER A 108 11.30 6.75 15.62
C SER A 108 10.06 7.31 16.27
N LYS A 109 10.18 8.49 16.89
CA LYS A 109 9.14 9.04 17.78
C LYS A 109 8.17 9.96 17.08
N GLU A 110 8.68 10.86 16.25
CA GLU A 110 7.89 11.88 15.56
C GLU A 110 7.95 11.67 14.07
N ILE A 111 6.78 11.57 13.42
CA ILE A 111 6.66 11.46 11.96
C ILE A 111 5.65 12.49 11.50
N LYS A 112 6.09 13.40 10.62
CA LYS A 112 5.27 14.45 10.07
C LYS A 112 5.25 14.39 8.56
N PHE A 113 4.13 14.79 7.98
CA PHE A 113 3.88 14.78 6.54
C PHE A 113 3.50 16.18 6.07
N LYS A 114 4.07 16.61 4.94
CA LYS A 114 3.84 17.93 4.37
C LYS A 114 3.84 17.86 2.85
N SER A 115 2.97 18.63 2.20
CA SER A 115 3.04 18.88 0.75
C SER A 115 3.86 20.14 0.47
N GLU A 116 4.53 20.17 -0.69
CA GLU A 116 5.21 21.40 -1.17
C GLU A 116 4.19 22.38 -1.80
N ASP A 117 3.16 21.86 -2.45
CA ASP A 117 2.17 22.62 -3.19
C ASP A 117 0.75 22.13 -2.87
N SER A 118 -0.08 23.01 -2.32
CA SER A 118 -1.48 22.70 -1.98
C SER A 118 -2.37 22.48 -3.20
N SER A 119 -2.00 23.01 -4.36
CA SER A 119 -2.73 22.80 -5.62
C SER A 119 -2.45 21.42 -6.23
N LYS A 120 -1.30 20.83 -5.88
CA LYS A 120 -0.90 19.49 -6.27
C LYS A 120 -0.31 18.74 -5.07
N PRO A 121 -1.16 18.40 -4.08
CA PRO A 121 -0.69 17.86 -2.82
C PRO A 121 -0.04 16.50 -2.98
N ALA A 122 0.92 16.22 -2.10
CA ALA A 122 1.48 14.89 -1.93
C ALA A 122 0.40 13.93 -1.39
N LYS A 123 0.49 12.66 -1.77
CA LYS A 123 -0.35 11.59 -1.27
C LYS A 123 0.56 10.50 -0.74
N PHE A 124 0.62 10.37 0.56
CA PHE A 124 1.47 9.39 1.20
C PHE A 124 0.67 8.13 1.53
N TYR A 125 1.05 7.04 0.89
CA TYR A 125 0.60 5.69 1.23
C TYR A 125 1.62 5.04 2.12
N PHE A 126 1.19 4.34 3.17
CA PHE A 126 2.12 3.62 4.02
C PHE A 126 1.54 2.34 4.62
N ASN A 127 2.44 1.41 4.89
CA ASN A 127 2.18 0.22 5.67
C ASN A 127 3.08 0.20 6.89
N SER A 128 2.56 -0.33 7.99
CA SER A 128 3.32 -0.55 9.20
C SER A 128 3.05 -1.94 9.75
N THR A 129 4.11 -2.61 10.17
CA THR A 129 4.07 -3.95 10.77
C THR A 129 4.76 -3.95 12.13
N PRO A 130 4.47 -4.89 13.04
CA PRO A 130 5.21 -5.05 14.27
C PRO A 130 6.69 -5.30 13.98
N ALA A 131 7.57 -4.77 14.83
CA ALA A 131 9.00 -4.94 14.73
C ALA A 131 9.60 -5.39 16.07
N HIS A 132 10.69 -6.14 16.02
CA HIS A 132 11.42 -6.65 17.18
C HIS A 132 12.86 -6.15 17.23
N LYS A 133 13.28 -5.42 16.18
CA LYS A 133 14.62 -4.85 16.05
C LYS A 133 14.54 -3.49 15.38
N THR A 134 15.43 -2.58 15.78
CA THR A 134 15.57 -1.28 15.15
C THR A 134 16.54 -1.38 13.97
N TYR A 135 16.12 -0.87 12.81
CA TYR A 135 16.93 -0.67 11.63
C TYR A 135 16.98 0.82 11.26
N PRO A 136 18.01 1.29 10.58
CA PRO A 136 18.12 2.70 10.18
C PRO A 136 17.02 3.08 9.19
N THR A 137 16.62 4.35 9.22
CA THR A 137 15.73 4.93 8.21
C THR A 137 16.46 5.03 6.88
N VAL A 138 15.82 4.58 5.78
CA VAL A 138 16.40 4.53 4.44
C VAL A 138 15.44 5.17 3.45
N PHE A 139 15.89 6.25 2.80
CA PHE A 139 15.20 6.87 1.67
C PHE A 139 15.53 6.10 0.38
N ILE A 140 14.57 5.97 -0.53
CA ILE A 140 14.68 5.16 -1.75
C ILE A 140 14.16 5.96 -2.94
N ASP A 141 15.08 6.44 -3.78
CA ASP A 141 14.78 6.96 -5.11
C ASP A 141 14.65 5.77 -6.07
N PRO A 142 13.49 5.52 -6.70
CA PRO A 142 13.26 4.34 -7.52
C PRO A 142 14.16 4.23 -8.75
N GLU A 143 14.69 5.34 -9.22
CA GLU A 143 15.53 5.33 -10.43
C GLU A 143 17.03 5.13 -10.09
N LYS A 144 17.44 5.44 -8.85
CA LYS A 144 18.86 5.38 -8.45
C LYS A 144 19.16 4.24 -7.47
N ASP A 145 18.27 4.03 -6.49
CA ASP A 145 18.61 3.21 -5.32
C ASP A 145 18.14 1.77 -5.46
N ILE A 146 17.15 1.48 -6.35
CA ILE A 146 16.69 0.11 -6.56
C ILE A 146 17.67 -0.62 -7.47
N LYS A 147 18.28 -1.70 -6.95
CA LYS A 147 19.18 -2.56 -7.72
C LYS A 147 18.44 -3.22 -8.88
N ASP A 148 19.11 -3.49 -9.98
CA ASP A 148 18.49 -4.03 -11.19
C ASP A 148 17.86 -5.42 -10.98
N GLU A 149 18.41 -6.24 -10.10
CA GLU A 149 17.84 -7.52 -9.69
C GLU A 149 16.46 -7.42 -9.05
N PHE A 150 16.08 -6.23 -8.55
CA PHE A 150 14.79 -5.91 -7.94
C PHE A 150 13.85 -5.12 -8.85
N LYS A 151 14.23 -4.91 -10.11
CA LYS A 151 13.42 -4.34 -11.19
C LYS A 151 12.97 -5.46 -12.13
N LEU A 152 11.82 -6.05 -11.88
CA LEU A 152 11.37 -7.24 -12.58
C LEU A 152 10.37 -6.87 -13.69
N GLN A 153 10.77 -7.13 -14.95
CA GLN A 153 9.85 -7.06 -16.08
C GLN A 153 9.00 -8.34 -16.08
N LEU A 154 7.70 -8.22 -15.95
CA LEU A 154 6.76 -9.33 -15.86
C LEU A 154 5.67 -9.23 -16.91
N GLY A 155 5.12 -10.39 -17.31
CA GLY A 155 4.06 -10.47 -18.31
C GLY A 155 4.56 -10.22 -19.73
N SER A 156 3.62 -10.10 -20.66
CA SER A 156 3.90 -9.86 -22.08
C SER A 156 2.91 -8.88 -22.70
N VAL A 157 3.24 -8.36 -23.88
CA VAL A 157 2.34 -7.51 -24.69
C VAL A 157 1.18 -8.33 -25.18
N GLU A 158 1.44 -9.55 -25.68
CA GLU A 158 0.42 -10.47 -26.20
C GLU A 158 -0.58 -10.88 -25.10
N GLY A 159 -0.10 -11.05 -23.87
CA GLY A 159 -0.95 -11.30 -22.69
C GLY A 159 -1.66 -10.08 -22.17
N CYS A 160 -1.43 -8.89 -22.74
CA CYS A 160 -1.96 -7.60 -22.30
C CYS A 160 -1.70 -7.30 -20.81
N ASN A 161 -0.60 -7.82 -20.26
CA ASN A 161 -0.28 -7.70 -18.84
C ASN A 161 1.19 -7.35 -18.57
N LYS A 162 1.87 -6.76 -19.55
CA LYS A 162 3.26 -6.33 -19.41
C LYS A 162 3.37 -5.27 -18.33
N ARG A 163 4.23 -5.50 -17.35
CA ARG A 163 4.37 -4.64 -16.17
C ARG A 163 5.79 -4.65 -15.64
N LEU A 164 6.17 -3.55 -15.04
CA LEU A 164 7.43 -3.41 -14.33
C LEU A 164 7.13 -3.39 -12.83
N ASN A 165 7.66 -4.38 -12.11
CA ASN A 165 7.64 -4.46 -10.67
C ASN A 165 8.96 -3.94 -10.12
N ARG A 166 8.90 -2.90 -9.30
CA ARG A 166 10.02 -2.36 -8.55
C ARG A 166 9.86 -2.72 -7.08
N LYS A 167 10.75 -3.53 -6.57
CA LYS A 167 10.78 -3.92 -5.16
C LYS A 167 11.67 -2.93 -4.40
N TYR A 168 11.08 -2.18 -3.50
CA TYR A 168 11.77 -1.11 -2.76
C TYR A 168 12.33 -1.61 -1.43
N ILE A 169 11.47 -2.22 -0.64
CA ILE A 169 11.75 -2.64 0.72
C ILE A 169 11.65 -4.16 0.74
N LEU A 170 12.78 -4.83 0.84
CA LEU A 170 12.89 -6.28 0.98
C LEU A 170 14.33 -6.66 1.38
N PRO A 171 14.54 -7.86 1.94
CA PRO A 171 15.88 -8.34 2.30
C PRO A 171 16.87 -8.28 1.12
N GLY A 172 18.07 -7.81 1.39
CA GLY A 172 19.12 -7.60 0.39
C GLY A 172 19.14 -6.20 -0.23
N GLN A 173 18.06 -5.42 -0.10
CA GLN A 173 18.01 -4.02 -0.48
C GLN A 173 17.86 -3.09 0.73
N VAL A 174 16.88 -3.36 1.58
CA VAL A 174 16.65 -2.64 2.84
C VAL A 174 16.40 -3.65 3.94
N GLU A 175 17.16 -3.58 5.02
CA GLU A 175 16.98 -4.45 6.18
C GLU A 175 15.71 -4.08 6.95
N THR A 176 14.85 -5.04 7.17
CA THR A 176 13.57 -4.89 7.88
C THR A 176 13.31 -6.07 8.81
N CYS A 177 12.36 -5.97 9.72
CA CYS A 177 11.92 -7.12 10.51
C CYS A 177 11.04 -8.07 9.71
N GLN A 178 10.04 -7.53 9.00
CA GLN A 178 9.07 -8.31 8.22
C GLN A 178 8.37 -7.50 7.13
N LEU A 179 8.66 -6.22 7.01
CA LEU A 179 8.03 -5.36 6.02
C LEU A 179 8.67 -5.55 4.65
N GLU A 180 7.86 -5.91 3.66
CA GLU A 180 8.26 -5.91 2.26
C GLU A 180 7.28 -5.05 1.46
N MET A 181 7.78 -4.15 0.61
CA MET A 181 6.95 -3.26 -0.20
C MET A 181 7.55 -3.01 -1.57
N GLY A 182 6.69 -2.88 -2.57
CA GLY A 182 7.06 -2.55 -3.93
C GLY A 182 5.95 -1.84 -4.70
N ILE A 183 6.29 -1.34 -5.88
CA ILE A 183 5.35 -0.71 -6.81
C ILE A 183 5.37 -1.45 -8.14
N THR A 184 4.20 -1.91 -8.58
CA THR A 184 4.01 -2.46 -9.92
C THR A 184 3.40 -1.41 -10.83
N THR A 185 4.06 -1.16 -11.96
CA THR A 185 3.58 -0.23 -12.99
C THR A 185 3.21 -1.02 -14.24
N LEU A 186 1.96 -0.88 -14.70
CA LEU A 186 1.55 -1.41 -16.00
C LEU A 186 2.14 -0.55 -17.13
N GLU A 187 2.62 -1.18 -18.19
CA GLU A 187 2.99 -0.47 -19.41
C GLU A 187 1.76 -0.05 -20.21
N PRO A 188 1.85 1.03 -21.03
CA PRO A 188 0.77 1.45 -21.91
C PRO A 188 0.24 0.29 -22.78
N GLY A 189 -1.07 0.18 -22.89
CA GLY A 189 -1.73 -0.92 -23.61
C GLY A 189 -1.88 -2.21 -22.80
N SER A 190 -1.32 -2.28 -21.62
CA SER A 190 -1.52 -3.41 -20.71
C SER A 190 -2.75 -3.19 -19.84
N VAL A 191 -3.46 -4.28 -19.56
CA VAL A 191 -4.60 -4.31 -18.66
C VAL A 191 -4.46 -5.46 -17.66
N TRP A 192 -5.09 -5.35 -16.51
CA TRP A 192 -5.15 -6.41 -15.51
C TRP A 192 -6.23 -7.45 -15.85
N ASN A 193 -6.25 -7.93 -17.13
CA ASN A 193 -7.34 -8.76 -17.61
C ASN A 193 -7.22 -10.26 -17.27
N THR A 194 -6.12 -10.70 -16.72
CA THR A 194 -5.93 -12.08 -16.29
C THR A 194 -6.22 -12.31 -14.82
N MET A 195 -6.48 -11.26 -14.07
CA MET A 195 -7.02 -11.40 -12.73
C MET A 195 -8.52 -11.66 -12.81
N PRO A 196 -9.07 -12.57 -12.01
CA PRO A 196 -10.52 -12.68 -11.89
C PRO A 196 -11.07 -11.30 -11.57
N CYS A 197 -11.96 -10.78 -12.42
CA CYS A 197 -12.47 -9.41 -12.34
C CYS A 197 -13.16 -9.06 -11.01
N SER A 198 -13.49 -10.05 -10.22
CA SER A 198 -14.03 -9.89 -8.87
C SER A 198 -13.08 -9.21 -7.88
N LEU A 199 -11.81 -9.11 -8.22
CA LEU A 199 -10.77 -8.45 -7.42
C LEU A 199 -10.10 -7.29 -8.15
N ALA A 200 -10.46 -7.04 -9.41
CA ALA A 200 -10.05 -5.84 -10.09
C ALA A 200 -10.72 -4.66 -9.40
N ILE A 201 -9.95 -4.01 -8.61
CA ILE A 201 -10.26 -2.69 -8.10
C ILE A 201 -10.66 -1.85 -9.28
N SER A 202 -11.79 -1.18 -9.17
CA SER A 202 -12.41 -0.25 -10.11
C SER A 202 -11.53 0.16 -11.27
N PRO A 203 -12.00 0.07 -12.52
CA PRO A 203 -11.21 0.44 -13.67
C PRO A 203 -10.64 1.82 -13.45
N ILE A 204 -9.33 1.90 -13.50
CA ILE A 204 -8.62 3.16 -13.54
C ILE A 204 -9.02 3.79 -14.86
N SER A 205 -9.87 4.79 -14.82
CA SER A 205 -10.19 5.59 -15.97
C SER A 205 -8.94 6.36 -16.39
N PHE A 206 -8.35 5.98 -17.50
CA PHE A 206 -7.26 6.71 -18.13
C PHE A 206 -7.82 7.90 -18.90
N ASN A 207 -8.04 8.99 -18.24
CA ASN A 207 -8.05 10.32 -18.82
C ASN A 207 -7.18 11.22 -17.96
N GLY A 208 -5.90 11.19 -18.24
CA GLY A 208 -4.93 12.26 -17.99
C GLY A 208 -4.67 12.77 -16.56
N SER A 209 -5.31 12.25 -15.50
CA SER A 209 -5.08 12.76 -14.15
C SER A 209 -5.46 11.73 -13.10
N THR A 210 -4.51 11.44 -12.22
CA THR A 210 -4.62 10.67 -10.98
C THR A 210 -4.88 9.17 -11.14
N VAL A 211 -3.81 8.41 -11.01
CA VAL A 211 -3.84 6.96 -10.82
C VAL A 211 -4.18 6.68 -9.36
N PRO A 212 -5.34 6.11 -9.02
CA PRO A 212 -5.53 5.53 -7.70
C PRO A 212 -4.63 4.31 -7.59
N ILE A 213 -3.72 4.30 -6.66
CA ILE A 213 -3.01 3.08 -6.30
C ILE A 213 -4.05 2.16 -5.73
N SER A 214 -4.25 1.04 -6.38
CA SER A 214 -5.06 0.00 -5.80
C SER A 214 -4.33 -0.56 -4.59
N LEU A 215 -4.92 -0.40 -3.44
CA LEU A 215 -4.45 -0.97 -2.19
C LEU A 215 -4.14 -2.47 -2.34
N PHE A 216 -4.86 -3.15 -3.20
CA PHE A 216 -4.73 -4.57 -3.46
C PHE A 216 -3.42 -4.93 -4.20
N ALA A 217 -2.92 -4.09 -5.10
CA ALA A 217 -1.62 -4.31 -5.72
C ALA A 217 -0.49 -4.18 -4.70
N ALA A 218 -0.58 -3.24 -3.78
CA ALA A 218 0.37 -3.10 -2.69
C ALA A 218 0.31 -4.26 -1.69
N ILE A 219 -0.89 -4.81 -1.39
CA ILE A 219 -1.07 -5.97 -0.52
C ILE A 219 -0.63 -7.27 -1.21
N MET A 220 -0.83 -7.41 -2.52
CA MET A 220 -0.41 -8.60 -3.28
C MET A 220 1.12 -8.72 -3.42
N GLU A 221 1.84 -7.63 -3.31
CA GLU A 221 3.32 -7.62 -3.34
C GLU A 221 3.95 -7.67 -1.96
N MET A 222 3.18 -7.47 -0.91
CA MET A 222 3.64 -7.83 0.42
C MET A 222 3.58 -9.35 0.55
N ARG A 223 4.69 -9.98 0.89
CA ARG A 223 4.69 -11.34 1.44
C ARG A 223 3.97 -11.35 2.77
N ILE A 224 2.70 -11.05 2.74
CA ILE A 224 1.83 -11.30 3.87
C ILE A 224 1.30 -12.70 3.68
N VAL A 225 1.98 -13.61 4.36
CA VAL A 225 1.50 -14.91 4.79
C VAL A 225 1.05 -15.88 3.68
N SER A 226 1.85 -16.91 3.58
CA SER A 226 1.59 -18.16 2.87
C SER A 226 0.19 -18.77 3.02
N GLY A 227 -0.61 -18.38 4.01
CA GLY A 227 -1.95 -18.89 4.25
C GLY A 227 -3.06 -18.24 3.43
N LEU A 228 -3.06 -16.92 3.25
CA LEU A 228 -4.12 -16.24 2.50
C LEU A 228 -3.94 -16.40 0.99
N MET A 229 -2.70 -16.39 0.51
CA MET A 229 -2.37 -16.64 -0.91
C MET A 229 -2.68 -18.07 -1.34
N ALA A 230 -2.48 -19.07 -0.46
CA ALA A 230 -2.87 -20.45 -0.75
C ALA A 230 -4.40 -20.62 -0.86
N ALA A 231 -5.18 -19.89 -0.07
CA ALA A 231 -6.64 -19.94 -0.15
C ALA A 231 -7.19 -19.31 -1.43
N PHE A 232 -6.53 -18.27 -1.96
CA PHE A 232 -6.93 -17.63 -3.23
C PHE A 232 -6.46 -18.39 -4.47
N ASN A 233 -5.29 -19.05 -4.42
CA ASN A 233 -4.80 -19.84 -5.56
C ASN A 233 -5.51 -21.21 -5.71
N SER A 234 -6.14 -21.72 -4.67
CA SER A 234 -6.84 -23.02 -4.70
C SER A 234 -8.32 -22.93 -5.04
N SER A 235 -8.93 -21.76 -5.03
CA SER A 235 -10.33 -21.57 -5.38
C SER A 235 -10.47 -20.89 -6.74
N ARG A 236 -10.72 -21.67 -7.79
CA ARG A 236 -11.32 -21.20 -9.03
C ARG A 236 -12.74 -20.72 -8.69
N LEU A 237 -12.90 -19.47 -8.33
CA LEU A 237 -14.21 -18.86 -8.21
C LEU A 237 -14.71 -18.53 -9.62
N ILE A 238 -15.33 -19.51 -10.26
CA ILE A 238 -16.09 -19.30 -11.49
C ILE A 238 -17.46 -18.77 -11.06
N ILE A 239 -17.70 -17.49 -11.21
CA ILE A 239 -19.06 -16.94 -11.14
C ILE A 239 -19.64 -17.03 -12.54
N PRO A 240 -20.69 -17.80 -12.79
CA PRO A 240 -21.34 -17.86 -14.09
C PRO A 240 -22.05 -16.53 -14.36
N PHE A 241 -21.63 -15.84 -15.42
CA PHE A 241 -22.43 -14.77 -16.00
C PHE A 241 -23.61 -15.42 -16.73
N SER A 242 -24.81 -15.28 -16.19
CA SER A 242 -26.02 -15.56 -16.99
C SER A 242 -26.28 -14.36 -17.88
N SER A 243 -25.89 -14.45 -19.13
CA SER A 243 -26.39 -13.59 -20.19
C SER A 243 -27.79 -14.07 -20.57
N THR A 244 -28.82 -13.35 -20.19
CA THR A 244 -30.11 -13.42 -20.89
C THR A 244 -30.34 -12.12 -21.63
N PRO A 245 -30.47 -12.16 -22.96
CA PRO A 245 -30.91 -11.01 -23.73
C PRO A 245 -32.44 -10.97 -23.74
N ARG A 246 -32.98 -9.82 -23.40
CA ARG A 246 -34.22 -9.28 -23.99
C ARG A 246 -34.37 -7.81 -23.67
#